data_7b859763389eca5e3c528b73f29c5424
#
_entry.id   7b859763389eca5e3c528b73f29c5424
#
_cell.length_a   1.000
_cell.length_b   1.000
_cell.length_c   1.000
_cell.angle_alpha   90.00
_cell.angle_beta   90.00
_cell.angle_gamma   90.00
#
_symmetry.space_group_name_H-M   'P 1'
#
loop_
_entity.id
_entity.type
_entity.pdbx_description
1 polymer ?
#
loop_
_entity_poly.entity_id
_entity_poly.type
_entity_poly.pdbx_seq_one_letter_code
_entity_poly.pdbx_strand_id
1 'polypeptide(L)'
;MRVRRTIVSAALGSMLALGAVAAPAHAASTDASASVADEAPNWTPSNAPAGALACGIKPTTNGYGGATVTTAIHLRTGPSKYCGPASGTLYVDQRLGGWCKYWNGSNWWYYVSVGGAAPYGWIYGGNVSGEETINTVCDV
;
A
#
# COMPACT_ATOMS: atom_id res chain seq x y z
N MET A 1 27.04 -32.64 16.14
CA MET A 1 25.97 -33.24 16.97
C MET A 1 24.63 -33.06 16.24
N ARG A 2 24.03 -34.15 15.79
CA ARG A 2 22.73 -34.17 15.08
C ARG A 2 21.65 -34.52 16.08
N VAL A 3 20.72 -33.61 16.36
CA VAL A 3 19.54 -33.87 17.19
C VAL A 3 18.38 -34.22 16.24
N ARG A 4 17.98 -35.49 16.26
CA ARG A 4 16.75 -35.99 15.63
C ARG A 4 15.58 -35.69 16.58
N ARG A 5 14.59 -34.96 16.10
CA ARG A 5 13.29 -34.84 16.79
C ARG A 5 12.28 -35.77 16.14
N THR A 6 11.83 -36.70 16.92
CA THR A 6 10.79 -37.69 16.62
C THR A 6 9.40 -36.99 16.65
N ILE A 7 8.61 -37.21 15.61
CA ILE A 7 7.22 -36.76 15.53
C ILE A 7 6.36 -37.91 16.06
N VAL A 8 5.57 -37.66 17.10
CA VAL A 8 4.53 -38.57 17.59
C VAL A 8 3.19 -38.13 17.00
N SER A 9 2.61 -38.98 16.17
CA SER A 9 1.25 -38.84 15.66
C SER A 9 0.30 -39.50 16.68
N ALA A 10 -0.74 -38.80 17.08
CA ALA A 10 -1.90 -39.37 17.77
C ALA A 10 -3.15 -39.08 16.95
N ALA A 11 -3.74 -40.15 16.49
CA ALA A 11 -5.05 -40.20 15.83
C ALA A 11 -6.14 -40.49 16.89
N LEU A 12 -7.38 -40.19 16.49
CA LEU A 12 -8.67 -40.78 16.96
C LEU A 12 -9.63 -39.77 17.58
N GLY A 13 -10.85 -39.77 16.97
CA GLY A 13 -12.04 -39.26 17.60
C GLY A 13 -13.14 -38.84 16.62
N SER A 14 -13.74 -39.82 15.94
CA SER A 14 -15.04 -39.65 15.23
C SER A 14 -16.17 -39.48 16.24
N MET A 15 -17.01 -38.44 16.04
CA MET A 15 -18.41 -38.46 16.53
C MET A 15 -19.33 -37.81 15.49
N LEU A 16 -20.13 -38.67 14.87
CA LEU A 16 -21.33 -38.27 14.12
C LEU A 16 -22.41 -37.82 15.09
N ALA A 17 -22.92 -36.63 14.95
CA ALA A 17 -24.20 -36.20 15.48
C ALA A 17 -25.04 -35.61 14.36
N LEU A 18 -26.02 -36.39 13.87
CA LEU A 18 -27.10 -35.89 13.03
C LEU A 18 -28.04 -35.07 13.92
N GLY A 19 -28.05 -33.77 13.76
CA GLY A 19 -29.05 -32.86 14.29
C GLY A 19 -29.75 -32.14 13.14
N ALA A 20 -30.93 -32.59 12.77
CA ALA A 20 -31.81 -31.86 11.87
C ALA A 20 -32.40 -30.68 12.62
N VAL A 21 -31.98 -29.47 12.29
CA VAL A 21 -32.60 -28.23 12.76
C VAL A 21 -33.23 -27.54 11.59
N ALA A 22 -34.56 -27.41 11.64
CA ALA A 22 -35.37 -26.65 10.68
C ALA A 22 -34.88 -25.20 10.63
N ALA A 23 -34.46 -24.75 9.47
CA ALA A 23 -34.11 -23.36 9.22
C ALA A 23 -35.36 -22.51 9.11
N PRO A 24 -35.51 -21.40 9.88
CA PRO A 24 -36.49 -20.37 9.55
C PRO A 24 -36.02 -19.65 8.28
N ALA A 25 -36.92 -19.56 7.32
CA ALA A 25 -36.73 -18.74 6.14
C ALA A 25 -36.55 -17.27 6.56
N HIS A 26 -35.31 -16.81 6.60
CA HIS A 26 -35.03 -15.40 6.70
C HIS A 26 -35.21 -14.80 5.32
N ALA A 27 -36.16 -13.90 5.23
CA ALA A 27 -36.32 -13.03 4.08
C ALA A 27 -34.96 -12.41 3.75
N ALA A 28 -34.51 -12.63 2.53
CA ALA A 28 -33.32 -11.96 2.00
C ALA A 28 -33.60 -10.46 1.98
N SER A 29 -33.11 -9.75 2.98
CA SER A 29 -32.89 -8.33 2.85
C SER A 29 -31.83 -8.17 1.78
N THR A 30 -32.26 -7.72 0.61
CA THR A 30 -31.36 -7.16 -0.39
C THR A 30 -30.86 -5.83 0.18
N ASP A 31 -29.91 -5.91 1.12
CA ASP A 31 -29.01 -4.80 1.38
C ASP A 31 -28.22 -4.63 0.08
N ALA A 32 -28.70 -3.70 -0.72
CA ALA A 32 -27.88 -3.07 -1.74
C ALA A 32 -26.65 -2.52 -1.01
N SER A 33 -25.60 -3.33 -0.94
CA SER A 33 -24.26 -2.83 -0.70
C SER A 33 -24.02 -1.79 -1.78
N ALA A 34 -24.34 -0.53 -1.45
CA ALA A 34 -23.79 0.59 -2.16
C ALA A 34 -22.28 0.39 -2.05
N SER A 35 -21.69 -0.21 -3.08
CA SER A 35 -20.27 -0.07 -3.33
C SER A 35 -20.06 1.44 -3.39
N VAL A 36 -19.52 2.00 -2.31
CA VAL A 36 -18.92 3.32 -2.36
C VAL A 36 -17.76 3.10 -3.35
N ALA A 37 -18.06 3.23 -4.63
CA ALA A 37 -17.04 3.48 -5.61
C ALA A 37 -16.29 4.66 -5.02
N ASP A 38 -15.02 4.47 -4.73
CA ASP A 38 -14.09 5.53 -4.40
C ASP A 38 -14.00 6.36 -5.68
N GLU A 39 -15.02 7.20 -5.87
CA GLU A 39 -15.17 8.08 -7.01
C GLU A 39 -14.03 9.05 -6.90
N ALA A 40 -13.01 8.80 -7.72
CA ALA A 40 -11.87 9.69 -7.81
C ALA A 40 -12.43 11.12 -7.97
N PRO A 41 -12.10 12.05 -7.07
CA PRO A 41 -12.69 13.38 -7.08
C PRO A 41 -12.52 13.99 -8.44
N ASN A 42 -13.63 14.40 -9.05
CA ASN A 42 -13.65 15.00 -10.39
C ASN A 42 -13.10 16.44 -10.32
N TRP A 43 -11.76 16.53 -10.29
CA TRP A 43 -11.06 17.81 -10.32
C TRP A 43 -10.95 18.32 -11.75
N THR A 44 -11.50 19.51 -11.99
CA THR A 44 -11.15 20.27 -13.19
C THR A 44 -9.88 21.07 -12.95
N PRO A 45 -9.09 21.41 -13.99
CA PRO A 45 -7.86 22.18 -13.81
C PRO A 45 -8.04 23.50 -13.04
N SER A 46 -9.24 24.09 -13.09
CA SER A 46 -9.53 25.37 -12.43
C SER A 46 -9.86 25.25 -10.94
N ASN A 47 -10.23 24.08 -10.42
CA ASN A 47 -10.60 23.88 -9.02
C ASN A 47 -9.79 22.78 -8.31
N ALA A 48 -8.79 22.22 -8.98
CA ALA A 48 -7.92 21.22 -8.39
C ALA A 48 -7.07 21.87 -7.27
N PRO A 49 -6.99 21.24 -6.08
CA PRO A 49 -6.08 21.72 -5.05
C PRO A 49 -4.63 21.64 -5.53
N ALA A 50 -3.80 22.54 -5.02
CA ALA A 50 -2.38 22.53 -5.34
C ALA A 50 -1.78 21.14 -5.09
N GLY A 51 -1.10 20.61 -6.10
CA GLY A 51 -0.51 19.26 -6.08
C GLY A 51 -1.42 18.13 -6.62
N ALA A 52 -2.72 18.35 -6.86
CA ALA A 52 -3.56 17.35 -7.52
C ALA A 52 -3.18 17.15 -8.99
N LEU A 53 -2.67 18.19 -9.65
CA LEU A 53 -2.21 18.14 -11.04
C LEU A 53 -0.90 17.32 -11.21
N ALA A 54 -0.22 16.99 -10.14
CA ALA A 54 1.00 16.18 -10.16
C ALA A 54 0.72 14.67 -10.15
N CYS A 55 -0.53 14.23 -10.24
CA CYS A 55 -0.86 12.80 -10.23
C CYS A 55 -0.51 12.17 -11.58
N GLY A 56 0.02 10.93 -11.53
CA GLY A 56 0.46 10.20 -12.72
C GLY A 56 1.91 10.51 -13.16
N ILE A 57 2.58 11.44 -12.50
CA ILE A 57 3.99 11.77 -12.79
C ILE A 57 4.88 10.57 -12.40
N LYS A 58 5.71 10.15 -13.35
CA LYS A 58 6.71 9.10 -13.18
C LYS A 58 8.07 9.66 -13.59
N PRO A 59 9.04 9.76 -12.67
CA PRO A 59 10.38 10.19 -13.03
C PRO A 59 11.09 9.11 -13.85
N THR A 60 12.01 9.52 -14.71
CA THR A 60 12.94 8.62 -15.41
C THR A 60 14.24 8.44 -14.64
N THR A 61 14.50 9.35 -13.71
CA THR A 61 15.68 9.33 -12.83
C THR A 61 15.69 8.09 -11.95
N ASN A 62 16.75 7.31 -12.03
CA ASN A 62 16.98 6.15 -11.19
C ASN A 62 18.27 6.35 -10.38
N GLY A 63 18.12 6.83 -9.17
CA GLY A 63 19.20 7.03 -8.21
C GLY A 63 19.40 5.83 -7.29
N TYR A 64 20.09 6.09 -6.20
CA TYR A 64 20.42 5.10 -5.16
C TYR A 64 19.83 5.55 -3.83
N GLY A 65 19.75 4.60 -2.91
CA GLY A 65 19.27 4.83 -1.55
C GLY A 65 18.09 3.96 -1.22
N GLY A 66 17.50 4.21 -0.08
CA GLY A 66 16.34 3.46 0.38
C GLY A 66 15.67 4.15 1.55
N ALA A 67 14.53 3.60 1.93
CA ALA A 67 13.77 4.04 3.08
C ALA A 67 13.10 2.85 3.74
N THR A 68 12.64 3.04 4.96
CA THR A 68 11.86 2.05 5.71
C THR A 68 10.52 2.69 6.11
N VAL A 69 9.44 2.00 5.88
CA VAL A 69 8.09 2.48 6.23
C VAL A 69 7.93 2.56 7.74
N THR A 70 7.52 3.72 8.26
CA THR A 70 7.26 3.94 9.68
C THR A 70 5.78 3.95 10.02
N THR A 71 4.91 4.16 9.02
CA THR A 71 3.46 4.20 9.18
C THR A 71 2.83 3.44 8.02
N ALA A 72 1.90 2.51 8.30
CA ALA A 72 1.22 1.75 7.27
C ALA A 72 0.50 2.69 6.29
N ILE A 73 0.83 2.59 4.99
CA ILE A 73 0.42 3.53 3.95
C ILE A 73 0.44 2.86 2.57
N HIS A 74 -0.13 3.53 1.56
CA HIS A 74 0.02 3.16 0.15
C HIS A 74 1.04 4.05 -0.54
N LEU A 75 1.72 3.53 -1.56
CA LEU A 75 2.35 4.40 -2.55
C LEU A 75 1.27 5.15 -3.32
N ARG A 76 1.61 6.34 -3.78
CA ARG A 76 0.72 7.20 -4.54
C ARG A 76 1.13 7.32 -6.00
N THR A 77 0.18 7.66 -6.86
CA THR A 77 0.43 7.88 -8.29
C THR A 77 1.15 9.19 -8.60
N GLY A 78 1.32 10.07 -7.60
CA GLY A 78 2.03 11.33 -7.72
C GLY A 78 2.45 11.88 -6.36
N PRO A 79 3.33 12.91 -6.32
CA PRO A 79 3.88 13.47 -5.10
C PRO A 79 2.89 14.39 -4.36
N SER A 80 1.70 13.88 -4.08
CA SER A 80 0.63 14.61 -3.39
C SER A 80 -0.31 13.65 -2.64
N LYS A 81 -0.85 14.12 -1.51
CA LYS A 81 -1.88 13.42 -0.76
C LYS A 81 -3.20 13.25 -1.54
N TYR A 82 -3.41 14.06 -2.56
CA TYR A 82 -4.60 14.01 -3.42
C TYR A 82 -4.50 12.97 -4.54
N CYS A 83 -3.31 12.41 -4.78
CA CYS A 83 -3.13 11.36 -5.77
C CYS A 83 -3.60 10.01 -5.23
N GLY A 84 -4.22 9.21 -6.08
CA GLY A 84 -4.73 7.89 -5.75
C GLY A 84 -3.61 6.89 -5.39
N PRO A 85 -3.98 5.73 -4.85
CA PRO A 85 -3.01 4.69 -4.53
C PRO A 85 -2.38 4.09 -5.79
N ALA A 86 -1.08 3.81 -5.73
CA ALA A 86 -0.30 3.11 -6.75
C ALA A 86 0.10 1.70 -6.32
N SER A 87 -0.17 1.34 -5.06
CA SER A 87 0.14 0.02 -4.50
C SER A 87 -0.95 -0.44 -3.53
N GLY A 88 -0.91 -1.71 -3.13
CA GLY A 88 -1.54 -2.18 -1.92
C GLY A 88 -0.93 -1.52 -0.66
N THR A 89 -1.42 -1.88 0.51
CA THR A 89 -0.90 -1.38 1.79
C THR A 89 0.54 -1.83 1.99
N LEU A 90 1.41 -0.87 2.27
CA LEU A 90 2.75 -1.09 2.79
C LEU A 90 2.67 -1.16 4.32
N TYR A 91 3.42 -2.04 4.92
CA TYR A 91 3.44 -2.24 6.37
C TYR A 91 4.67 -1.58 6.99
N VAL A 92 4.57 -1.29 8.28
CA VAL A 92 5.72 -0.82 9.07
C VAL A 92 6.88 -1.79 8.93
N ASP A 93 8.10 -1.26 8.92
CA ASP A 93 9.38 -1.95 8.72
C ASP A 93 9.60 -2.51 7.30
N GLN A 94 8.68 -2.28 6.37
CA GLN A 94 8.88 -2.67 4.98
C GLN A 94 9.96 -1.80 4.33
N ARG A 95 10.94 -2.43 3.70
CA ARG A 95 12.03 -1.75 2.99
C ARG A 95 11.62 -1.35 1.59
N LEU A 96 12.05 -0.13 1.23
CA LEU A 96 11.82 0.50 -0.07
C LEU A 96 13.17 0.81 -0.72
N GLY A 97 13.27 0.54 -2.02
CA GLY A 97 14.37 1.03 -2.85
C GLY A 97 14.07 2.46 -3.31
N GLY A 98 14.96 3.40 -3.00
CA GLY A 98 14.78 4.80 -3.37
C GLY A 98 15.33 5.10 -4.76
N TRP A 99 14.58 5.88 -5.56
CA TRP A 99 14.99 6.33 -6.87
C TRP A 99 15.38 7.79 -6.87
N CYS A 100 14.48 8.65 -6.40
CA CYS A 100 14.72 10.09 -6.36
C CYS A 100 13.78 10.79 -5.36
N LYS A 101 14.09 12.05 -5.03
CA LYS A 101 13.30 12.91 -4.16
C LYS A 101 12.76 14.11 -4.93
N TYR A 102 11.61 14.59 -4.50
CA TYR A 102 10.92 15.73 -5.10
C TYR A 102 10.29 16.61 -4.02
N TRP A 103 10.50 17.92 -4.12
CA TRP A 103 9.85 18.91 -3.27
C TRP A 103 8.60 19.45 -3.98
N ASN A 104 7.42 19.16 -3.44
CA ASN A 104 6.15 19.55 -4.07
C ASN A 104 5.67 20.97 -3.68
N GLY A 105 6.54 21.78 -3.13
CA GLY A 105 6.23 23.12 -2.60
C GLY A 105 5.85 23.15 -1.13
N SER A 106 5.62 22.00 -0.52
CA SER A 106 5.24 21.89 0.90
C SER A 106 5.98 20.77 1.64
N ASN A 107 6.24 19.67 0.96
CA ASN A 107 6.79 18.47 1.58
C ASN A 107 7.73 17.73 0.62
N TRP A 108 8.65 16.95 1.20
CA TRP A 108 9.46 16.00 0.48
C TRP A 108 8.66 14.73 0.18
N TRP A 109 8.74 14.30 -1.06
CA TRP A 109 8.21 13.05 -1.59
C TRP A 109 9.33 12.26 -2.24
N TYR A 110 9.25 10.95 -2.14
CA TYR A 110 10.24 10.04 -2.68
C TYR A 110 9.59 9.08 -3.65
N TYR A 111 10.17 8.94 -4.84
CA TYR A 111 9.77 7.90 -5.77
C TYR A 111 10.53 6.64 -5.43
N VAL A 112 9.81 5.56 -5.16
CA VAL A 112 10.37 4.34 -4.59
C VAL A 112 9.81 3.09 -5.26
N SER A 113 10.52 1.98 -5.08
CA SER A 113 10.09 0.63 -5.40
C SER A 113 9.93 -0.20 -4.14
N VAL A 114 9.11 -1.23 -4.19
CA VAL A 114 8.97 -2.19 -3.10
C VAL A 114 9.97 -3.32 -3.28
N GLY A 115 10.96 -3.41 -2.38
CA GLY A 115 12.00 -4.45 -2.47
C GLY A 115 12.85 -4.42 -3.74
N GLY A 116 12.98 -3.25 -4.39
CA GLY A 116 13.76 -3.09 -5.63
C GLY A 116 13.00 -3.44 -6.92
N ALA A 117 11.72 -3.78 -6.84
CA ALA A 117 10.85 -4.13 -7.97
C ALA A 117 9.52 -3.37 -7.91
N ALA A 118 8.63 -3.63 -8.87
CA ALA A 118 7.26 -3.13 -8.81
C ALA A 118 6.52 -3.66 -7.55
N PRO A 119 5.59 -2.89 -6.98
CA PRO A 119 5.09 -1.62 -7.48
C PRO A 119 6.03 -0.44 -7.23
N TYR A 120 5.94 0.56 -8.13
CA TYR A 120 6.62 1.84 -8.00
C TYR A 120 5.62 2.93 -7.68
N GLY A 121 6.05 3.96 -6.96
CA GLY A 121 5.20 5.09 -6.68
C GLY A 121 5.81 6.07 -5.70
N TRP A 122 5.02 7.06 -5.32
CA TRP A 122 5.43 8.15 -4.46
C TRP A 122 5.04 7.89 -3.01
N ILE A 123 5.95 8.17 -2.11
CA ILE A 123 5.70 8.12 -0.66
C ILE A 123 6.06 9.45 -0.02
N TYR A 124 5.27 9.86 0.96
CA TYR A 124 5.54 11.05 1.75
C TYR A 124 6.68 10.80 2.75
N GLY A 125 7.63 11.75 2.85
CA GLY A 125 8.79 11.63 3.74
C GLY A 125 8.44 11.41 5.22
N GLY A 126 7.35 12.00 5.70
CA GLY A 126 6.90 11.80 7.08
C GLY A 126 6.41 10.37 7.42
N ASN A 127 6.30 9.47 6.44
CA ASN A 127 5.87 8.08 6.65
C ASN A 127 7.02 7.06 6.49
N VAL A 128 8.24 7.55 6.37
CA VAL A 128 9.44 6.72 6.21
C VAL A 128 10.58 7.22 7.09
N SER A 129 11.61 6.42 7.23
CA SER A 129 12.90 6.74 7.84
C SER A 129 14.04 6.23 6.97
N GLY A 130 15.23 6.82 7.09
CA GLY A 130 16.41 6.46 6.29
C GLY A 130 16.36 7.02 4.87
N GLU A 131 15.36 7.84 4.56
CA GLU A 131 15.16 8.49 3.25
C GLU A 131 16.24 9.52 2.92
N GLU A 132 17.01 9.97 3.89
CA GLU A 132 18.16 10.87 3.69
C GLU A 132 19.23 10.26 2.76
N THR A 133 19.21 8.94 2.59
CA THR A 133 20.08 8.24 1.63
C THR A 133 19.65 8.44 0.18
N ILE A 134 18.40 8.89 -0.06
CA ILE A 134 17.87 9.16 -1.39
C ILE A 134 18.20 10.62 -1.75
N ASN A 135 19.37 10.83 -2.34
CA ASN A 135 19.90 12.18 -2.60
C ASN A 135 19.61 12.71 -4.01
N THR A 136 19.31 11.84 -4.96
CA THR A 136 19.01 12.22 -6.34
C THR A 136 17.70 12.99 -6.43
N VAL A 137 17.68 14.12 -7.14
CA VAL A 137 16.45 14.89 -7.41
C VAL A 137 15.75 14.31 -8.64
N CYS A 138 14.42 14.20 -8.58
CA CYS A 138 13.64 13.67 -9.70
C CYS A 138 13.58 14.68 -10.86
N ASP A 139 13.57 14.16 -12.07
CA ASP A 139 13.43 14.86 -13.35
C ASP A 139 11.95 15.03 -13.77
N VAL A 140 11.14 15.70 -12.97
CA VAL A 140 9.68 15.85 -13.18
C VAL A 140 9.27 17.30 -13.28
#